data_339d91eb0af7ecf6afd3eecdb1cd659a
#
_entry.id   339d91eb0af7ecf6afd3eecdb1cd659a
#
_cell.length_a   1.000
_cell.length_b   1.000
_cell.length_c   1.000
_cell.angle_alpha   90.00
_cell.angle_beta   90.00
_cell.angle_gamma   90.00
#
_symmetry.space_group_name_H-M   'P 1'
#
loop_
_entity.id
_entity.type
_entity.pdbx_description
1 polymer ?
#
loop_
_entity_poly.entity_id
_entity_poly.type
_entity_poly.pdbx_seq_one_letter_code
_entity_poly.pdbx_strand_id
1 'polypeptide(L)'
;MFKYHNPSNIFFQTGLLDNPEKLCDLIGKGDYCIFTYSDDVFKKYCDKIKKAIGEPKLIINNILPNPDYENLKTISQEYSQKCKSIKKVIALGGGSVIDTAKFIVLGKGDFATTVNYLEKKQDFIEPTDVDLISIPTTAGTGSELTCWATIWDEKNQRKHSLIHPSLYSKLSLFDSNLTLSLPKKITIETSLDAMSHAFESIWNINSNPVSNVHAINAIKIIMSNLPVLINDLENIQLREQIMKASMYAGLAFSNTKTAISHSISYPITLKYKIPHGIACSFTLPIILKSVQGLDVGCEKNFKAVFSDFDDAPDKLKEFFTKINVSTNFKDYIGNANDWDLIVKEAFSGERGKNFIGNYKRVLQAQESLGY
;
A
#
# COMPACT_ATOMS: atom_id res chain seq x y z
N MET A 1 -10.26 23.74 8.87
CA MET A 1 -10.79 23.33 7.53
C MET A 1 -9.98 22.14 7.06
N PHE A 2 -10.60 21.12 6.48
CA PHE A 2 -9.90 19.98 5.85
C PHE A 2 -10.41 19.75 4.43
N LYS A 3 -9.61 19.07 3.62
CA LYS A 3 -9.99 18.60 2.28
C LYS A 3 -9.80 17.09 2.24
N TYR A 4 -10.80 16.37 1.73
CA TYR A 4 -10.69 14.96 1.38
C TYR A 4 -11.00 14.81 -0.10
N HIS A 5 -10.17 14.06 -0.82
CA HIS A 5 -10.35 13.83 -2.25
C HIS A 5 -9.84 12.44 -2.63
N ASN A 6 -10.70 11.65 -3.27
CA ASN A 6 -10.32 10.43 -3.95
C ASN A 6 -11.23 10.27 -5.18
N PRO A 7 -10.72 10.43 -6.40
CA PRO A 7 -11.51 10.42 -7.62
C PRO A 7 -11.75 9.00 -8.18
N SER A 8 -11.19 7.95 -7.54
CA SER A 8 -11.30 6.58 -8.04
C SER A 8 -12.74 6.07 -7.89
N ASN A 9 -13.28 5.50 -8.95
CA ASN A 9 -14.51 4.72 -8.85
C ASN A 9 -14.17 3.35 -8.25
N ILE A 10 -14.78 3.02 -7.12
CA ILE A 10 -14.53 1.78 -6.39
C ILE A 10 -15.68 0.82 -6.63
N PHE A 11 -15.36 -0.39 -7.05
CA PHE A 11 -16.31 -1.49 -7.14
C PHE A 11 -15.78 -2.70 -6.38
N PHE A 12 -16.57 -3.21 -5.44
CA PHE A 12 -16.19 -4.32 -4.57
C PHE A 12 -17.21 -5.45 -4.69
N GLN A 13 -16.79 -6.61 -5.20
CA GLN A 13 -17.62 -7.80 -5.29
C GLN A 13 -16.76 -9.06 -5.32
N THR A 14 -16.98 -9.96 -4.36
CA THR A 14 -16.37 -11.31 -4.38
C THR A 14 -16.84 -12.07 -5.60
N GLY A 15 -15.90 -12.65 -6.37
CA GLY A 15 -16.19 -13.35 -7.61
C GLY A 15 -16.51 -12.44 -8.81
N LEU A 16 -16.09 -11.18 -8.77
CA LEU A 16 -16.32 -10.24 -9.87
C LEU A 16 -15.72 -10.71 -11.19
N LEU A 17 -14.49 -11.28 -11.17
CA LEU A 17 -13.85 -11.78 -12.38
C LEU A 17 -14.56 -13.01 -12.98
N ASP A 18 -15.43 -13.66 -12.24
CA ASP A 18 -16.26 -14.78 -12.71
C ASP A 18 -17.56 -14.33 -13.35
N ASN A 19 -17.83 -13.02 -13.38
CA ASN A 19 -19.01 -12.43 -14.02
C ASN A 19 -18.60 -11.58 -15.24
N PRO A 20 -18.47 -12.17 -16.44
CA PRO A 20 -17.97 -11.49 -17.63
C PRO A 20 -18.89 -10.34 -18.10
N GLU A 21 -20.20 -10.43 -17.93
CA GLU A 21 -21.13 -9.37 -18.29
C GLU A 21 -20.89 -8.13 -17.43
N LYS A 22 -20.85 -8.33 -16.10
CA LYS A 22 -20.58 -7.24 -15.17
C LYS A 22 -19.20 -6.62 -15.37
N LEU A 23 -18.18 -7.44 -15.65
CA LEU A 23 -16.83 -6.98 -15.92
C LEU A 23 -16.81 -6.14 -17.22
N CYS A 24 -17.54 -6.58 -18.26
CA CYS A 24 -17.70 -5.83 -19.51
C CYS A 24 -18.40 -4.48 -19.27
N ASP A 25 -19.44 -4.44 -18.47
CA ASP A 25 -20.16 -3.20 -18.14
C ASP A 25 -19.27 -2.18 -17.43
N LEU A 26 -18.41 -2.65 -16.52
CA LEU A 26 -17.52 -1.79 -15.74
C LEU A 26 -16.32 -1.29 -16.53
N ILE A 27 -15.66 -2.17 -17.28
CA ILE A 27 -14.41 -1.86 -18.00
C ILE A 27 -14.69 -1.31 -19.40
N GLY A 28 -15.73 -1.82 -20.06
CA GLY A 28 -16.05 -1.52 -21.46
C GLY A 28 -15.09 -2.17 -22.46
N LYS A 29 -15.59 -2.47 -23.65
CA LYS A 29 -14.80 -2.98 -24.77
C LYS A 29 -13.85 -1.90 -25.33
N GLY A 30 -12.94 -2.29 -26.20
CA GLY A 30 -11.98 -1.43 -26.88
C GLY A 30 -10.53 -1.88 -26.65
N ASP A 31 -9.59 -1.15 -27.22
CA ASP A 31 -8.17 -1.47 -27.13
C ASP A 31 -7.63 -1.22 -25.72
N TYR A 32 -6.89 -2.20 -25.18
CA TYR A 32 -6.31 -2.14 -23.87
C TYR A 32 -5.03 -2.97 -23.75
N CYS A 33 -4.24 -2.67 -22.71
CA CYS A 33 -3.10 -3.49 -22.27
C CYS A 33 -3.34 -4.04 -20.88
N ILE A 34 -2.74 -5.20 -20.56
CA ILE A 34 -2.70 -5.77 -19.21
C ILE A 34 -1.27 -5.72 -18.69
N PHE A 35 -1.10 -5.25 -17.46
CA PHE A 35 0.09 -5.38 -16.64
C PHE A 35 -0.17 -6.43 -15.57
N THR A 36 0.68 -7.45 -15.43
CA THR A 36 0.44 -8.57 -14.51
C THR A 36 1.73 -9.35 -14.23
N TYR A 37 1.63 -10.43 -13.48
CA TYR A 37 2.71 -11.42 -13.32
C TYR A 37 2.59 -12.57 -14.33
N SER A 38 3.67 -13.36 -14.48
CA SER A 38 3.75 -14.45 -15.47
C SER A 38 3.17 -15.78 -15.02
N ASP A 39 2.82 -15.92 -13.72
CA ASP A 39 2.34 -17.16 -13.13
C ASP A 39 1.03 -17.67 -13.74
N ASP A 40 0.80 -18.97 -13.68
CA ASP A 40 -0.40 -19.60 -14.26
C ASP A 40 -1.71 -19.11 -13.64
N VAL A 41 -1.70 -18.69 -12.37
CA VAL A 41 -2.85 -18.08 -11.71
C VAL A 41 -3.24 -16.78 -12.43
N PHE A 42 -2.25 -15.94 -12.73
CA PHE A 42 -2.48 -14.66 -13.43
C PHE A 42 -2.90 -14.87 -14.90
N LYS A 43 -2.40 -15.89 -15.57
CA LYS A 43 -2.89 -16.28 -16.92
C LYS A 43 -4.39 -16.57 -16.88
N LYS A 44 -4.85 -17.36 -15.90
CA LYS A 44 -6.29 -17.64 -15.72
C LYS A 44 -7.11 -16.38 -15.47
N TYR A 45 -6.60 -15.43 -14.69
CA TYR A 45 -7.28 -14.14 -14.47
C TYR A 45 -7.32 -13.31 -15.76
N CYS A 46 -6.22 -13.27 -16.53
CA CYS A 46 -6.21 -12.63 -17.85
C CYS A 46 -7.24 -13.24 -18.80
N ASP A 47 -7.39 -14.57 -18.82
CA ASP A 47 -8.37 -15.24 -19.68
C ASP A 47 -9.83 -14.90 -19.32
N LYS A 48 -10.13 -14.67 -18.02
CA LYS A 48 -11.43 -14.16 -17.59
C LYS A 48 -11.69 -12.75 -18.12
N ILE A 49 -10.68 -11.87 -18.07
CA ILE A 49 -10.77 -10.51 -18.63
C ILE A 49 -10.97 -10.55 -20.15
N LYS A 50 -10.17 -11.36 -20.87
CA LYS A 50 -10.32 -11.55 -22.33
C LYS A 50 -11.72 -12.04 -22.70
N LYS A 51 -12.26 -12.99 -21.95
CA LYS A 51 -13.63 -13.49 -22.15
C LYS A 51 -14.68 -12.37 -22.03
N ALA A 52 -14.45 -11.42 -21.14
CA ALA A 52 -15.39 -10.33 -20.88
C ALA A 52 -15.30 -9.22 -21.95
N ILE A 53 -14.10 -8.77 -22.31
CA ILE A 53 -13.89 -7.54 -23.09
C ILE A 53 -13.09 -7.73 -24.39
N GLY A 54 -12.69 -8.95 -24.74
CA GLY A 54 -11.89 -9.30 -25.94
C GLY A 54 -10.39 -9.36 -25.67
N GLU A 55 -9.59 -9.62 -26.72
CA GLU A 55 -8.14 -9.76 -26.61
C GLU A 55 -7.44 -8.42 -26.36
N PRO A 56 -6.44 -8.35 -25.45
CA PRO A 56 -5.62 -7.17 -25.26
C PRO A 56 -4.63 -6.98 -26.42
N LYS A 57 -4.20 -5.75 -26.66
CA LYS A 57 -3.11 -5.46 -27.61
C LYS A 57 -1.76 -5.95 -27.11
N LEU A 58 -1.59 -5.99 -25.79
CA LEU A 58 -0.36 -6.44 -25.15
C LEU A 58 -0.64 -6.91 -23.73
N ILE A 59 0.04 -7.97 -23.33
CA ILE A 59 0.15 -8.36 -21.92
C ILE A 59 1.62 -8.21 -21.54
N ILE A 60 1.90 -7.31 -20.59
CA ILE A 60 3.20 -7.14 -19.96
C ILE A 60 3.19 -7.95 -18.67
N ASN A 61 3.94 -9.04 -18.64
CA ASN A 61 3.94 -10.01 -17.54
C ASN A 61 5.33 -10.31 -16.97
N ASN A 62 6.33 -9.53 -17.33
CA ASN A 62 7.70 -9.60 -16.83
C ASN A 62 7.95 -8.62 -15.68
N ILE A 63 6.92 -8.29 -14.91
CA ILE A 63 6.98 -7.38 -13.77
C ILE A 63 7.61 -8.11 -12.58
N LEU A 64 8.59 -7.46 -11.98
CA LEU A 64 9.27 -7.95 -10.77
C LEU A 64 8.68 -7.31 -9.51
N PRO A 65 8.76 -7.99 -8.36
CA PRO A 65 8.53 -7.34 -7.07
C PRO A 65 9.45 -6.12 -6.92
N ASN A 66 8.91 -5.02 -6.36
CA ASN A 66 9.63 -3.76 -6.21
C ASN A 66 10.06 -3.17 -7.56
N PRO A 67 9.22 -2.36 -8.22
CA PRO A 67 9.54 -1.80 -9.54
C PRO A 67 10.89 -1.09 -9.56
N ASP A 68 11.89 -1.68 -10.23
CA ASP A 68 13.25 -1.16 -10.35
C ASP A 68 13.50 -0.52 -11.71
N TYR A 69 14.41 0.43 -11.79
CA TYR A 69 14.74 1.18 -12.99
C TYR A 69 15.09 0.28 -14.19
N GLU A 70 15.87 -0.79 -14.00
CA GLU A 70 16.25 -1.68 -15.11
C GLU A 70 15.05 -2.41 -15.70
N ASN A 71 14.18 -2.94 -14.84
CA ASN A 71 12.95 -3.60 -15.28
C ASN A 71 11.99 -2.59 -15.91
N LEU A 72 11.80 -1.42 -15.29
CA LEU A 72 10.95 -0.36 -15.82
C LEU A 72 11.41 0.17 -17.19
N LYS A 73 12.72 0.25 -17.42
CA LYS A 73 13.28 0.64 -18.71
C LYS A 73 12.90 -0.34 -19.81
N THR A 74 13.02 -1.63 -19.54
CA THR A 74 12.63 -2.70 -20.48
C THR A 74 11.14 -2.66 -20.78
N ILE A 75 10.30 -2.54 -19.74
CA ILE A 75 8.84 -2.44 -19.87
C ILE A 75 8.44 -1.18 -20.64
N SER A 76 9.09 -0.03 -20.38
CA SER A 76 8.83 1.22 -21.10
C SER A 76 9.07 1.08 -22.60
N GLN A 77 10.14 0.42 -22.99
CA GLN A 77 10.47 0.17 -24.41
C GLN A 77 9.39 -0.70 -25.07
N GLU A 78 8.98 -1.78 -24.42
CA GLU A 78 7.93 -2.67 -24.95
C GLU A 78 6.58 -1.95 -25.08
N TYR A 79 6.17 -1.21 -24.05
CA TYR A 79 4.94 -0.44 -24.07
C TYR A 79 4.94 0.63 -25.17
N SER A 80 6.03 1.41 -25.29
CA SER A 80 6.12 2.50 -26.28
C SER A 80 6.05 2.00 -27.73
N GLN A 81 6.56 0.79 -28.00
CA GLN A 81 6.52 0.19 -29.34
C GLN A 81 5.13 -0.31 -29.74
N LYS A 82 4.35 -0.86 -28.78
CA LYS A 82 3.12 -1.60 -29.09
C LYS A 82 1.85 -0.92 -28.60
N CYS A 83 1.94 -0.04 -27.60
CA CYS A 83 0.80 0.43 -26.84
C CYS A 83 0.69 1.95 -26.67
N LYS A 84 1.58 2.75 -27.28
CA LYS A 84 1.64 4.21 -27.06
C LYS A 84 0.31 4.96 -27.33
N SER A 85 -0.52 4.46 -28.23
CA SER A 85 -1.83 5.05 -28.56
C SER A 85 -2.99 4.52 -27.72
N ILE A 86 -2.74 3.53 -26.86
CA ILE A 86 -3.79 2.90 -26.07
C ILE A 86 -4.20 3.79 -24.91
N LYS A 87 -5.50 3.92 -24.70
CA LYS A 87 -6.10 4.78 -23.68
C LYS A 87 -6.60 4.02 -22.45
N LYS A 88 -6.43 2.70 -22.40
CA LYS A 88 -6.89 1.86 -21.30
C LYS A 88 -5.79 0.87 -20.88
N VAL A 89 -5.41 0.91 -19.61
CA VAL A 89 -4.45 -0.01 -19.02
C VAL A 89 -5.08 -0.68 -17.81
N ILE A 90 -5.02 -2.01 -17.77
CA ILE A 90 -5.47 -2.83 -16.63
C ILE A 90 -4.23 -3.30 -15.88
N ALA A 91 -4.11 -2.90 -14.63
CA ALA A 91 -3.08 -3.36 -13.69
C ALA A 91 -3.69 -4.45 -12.80
N LEU A 92 -3.42 -5.72 -13.14
CA LEU A 92 -3.91 -6.90 -12.42
C LEU A 92 -2.78 -7.50 -11.58
N GLY A 93 -2.74 -7.20 -10.30
CA GLY A 93 -1.68 -7.66 -9.42
C GLY A 93 -1.61 -6.91 -8.09
N GLY A 94 -0.53 -7.13 -7.36
CA GLY A 94 -0.23 -6.37 -6.14
C GLY A 94 0.31 -4.97 -6.43
N GLY A 95 0.75 -4.27 -5.36
CA GLY A 95 1.27 -2.91 -5.46
C GLY A 95 2.36 -2.73 -6.52
N SER A 96 3.28 -3.70 -6.67
CA SER A 96 4.35 -3.62 -7.67
C SER A 96 3.83 -3.55 -9.12
N VAL A 97 2.75 -4.27 -9.43
CA VAL A 97 2.13 -4.22 -10.76
C VAL A 97 1.46 -2.87 -10.98
N ILE A 98 0.71 -2.39 -10.00
CA ILE A 98 -0.01 -1.11 -10.08
C ILE A 98 0.98 0.05 -10.16
N ASP A 99 2.06 0.03 -9.37
CA ASP A 99 3.10 1.06 -9.38
C ASP A 99 3.88 1.07 -10.70
N THR A 100 4.18 -0.11 -11.26
CA THR A 100 4.77 -0.23 -12.62
C THR A 100 3.85 0.39 -13.66
N ALA A 101 2.56 0.04 -13.64
CA ALA A 101 1.59 0.60 -14.59
C ALA A 101 1.52 2.13 -14.49
N LYS A 102 1.47 2.68 -13.26
CA LYS A 102 1.49 4.14 -13.02
C LYS A 102 2.73 4.81 -13.60
N PHE A 103 3.91 4.23 -13.39
CA PHE A 103 5.16 4.76 -13.94
C PHE A 103 5.10 4.82 -15.47
N ILE A 104 4.66 3.74 -16.10
CA ILE A 104 4.60 3.61 -17.56
C ILE A 104 3.57 4.55 -18.17
N VAL A 105 2.36 4.63 -17.61
CA VAL A 105 1.29 5.47 -18.20
C VAL A 105 1.57 6.96 -18.04
N LEU A 106 2.26 7.41 -17.00
CA LEU A 106 2.60 8.81 -16.82
C LEU A 106 3.53 9.32 -17.91
N GLY A 107 4.59 8.56 -18.22
CA GLY A 107 5.52 8.91 -19.29
C GLY A 107 5.09 8.41 -20.67
N LYS A 108 3.92 7.76 -20.80
CA LYS A 108 3.47 7.13 -22.06
C LYS A 108 4.53 6.19 -22.66
N GLY A 109 5.25 5.49 -21.79
CA GLY A 109 6.35 4.59 -22.16
C GLY A 109 7.69 5.29 -22.37
N ASP A 110 7.82 6.59 -22.18
CA ASP A 110 9.11 7.28 -22.17
C ASP A 110 9.73 7.21 -20.77
N PHE A 111 10.68 6.27 -20.60
CA PHE A 111 11.39 6.05 -19.36
C PHE A 111 12.14 7.30 -18.88
N ALA A 112 12.86 7.96 -19.80
CA ALA A 112 13.69 9.11 -19.44
C ALA A 112 12.86 10.29 -18.94
N THR A 113 11.74 10.58 -19.57
CA THR A 113 10.81 11.63 -19.14
C THR A 113 10.27 11.35 -17.75
N THR A 114 9.84 10.11 -17.45
CA THR A 114 9.31 9.77 -16.13
C THR A 114 10.40 9.83 -15.05
N VAL A 115 11.62 9.35 -15.33
CA VAL A 115 12.75 9.42 -14.39
C VAL A 115 13.18 10.85 -14.13
N ASN A 116 13.26 11.71 -15.15
CA ASN A 116 13.61 13.11 -14.96
C ASN A 116 12.60 13.84 -14.05
N TYR A 117 11.32 13.57 -14.21
CA TYR A 117 10.30 14.09 -13.30
C TYR A 117 10.44 13.52 -11.88
N LEU A 118 10.62 12.21 -11.76
CA LEU A 118 10.78 11.51 -10.48
C LEU A 118 12.00 12.02 -9.68
N GLU A 119 13.10 12.27 -10.36
CA GLU A 119 14.35 12.77 -9.75
C GLU A 119 14.40 14.30 -9.63
N LYS A 120 13.29 14.99 -9.91
CA LYS A 120 13.18 16.46 -9.86
C LYS A 120 14.18 17.20 -10.77
N LYS A 121 14.56 16.57 -11.88
CA LYS A 121 15.33 17.20 -12.97
C LYS A 121 14.46 18.04 -13.90
N GLN A 122 13.14 17.79 -13.84
CA GLN A 122 12.11 18.62 -14.45
C GLN A 122 10.94 18.75 -13.46
N ASP A 123 10.33 19.94 -13.40
CA ASP A 123 9.26 20.25 -12.44
C ASP A 123 7.87 19.87 -12.95
N PHE A 124 7.75 19.59 -14.23
CA PHE A 124 6.46 19.33 -14.89
C PHE A 124 6.54 18.09 -15.77
N ILE A 125 5.45 17.32 -15.76
CA ILE A 125 5.15 16.24 -16.70
C ILE A 125 3.67 16.35 -17.09
N GLU A 126 3.38 16.13 -18.36
CA GLU A 126 2.00 16.13 -18.85
C GLU A 126 1.16 15.07 -18.15
N PRO A 127 -0.06 15.40 -17.71
CA PRO A 127 -0.98 14.42 -17.17
C PRO A 127 -1.20 13.27 -18.15
N THR A 128 -1.28 12.06 -17.64
CA THR A 128 -1.68 10.93 -18.48
C THR A 128 -3.16 11.04 -18.84
N ASP A 129 -3.48 10.71 -20.08
CA ASP A 129 -4.84 10.56 -20.61
C ASP A 129 -5.24 9.07 -20.74
N VAL A 130 -4.48 8.19 -20.10
CA VAL A 130 -4.73 6.75 -20.05
C VAL A 130 -5.61 6.42 -18.84
N ASP A 131 -6.73 5.77 -19.10
CA ASP A 131 -7.59 5.21 -18.06
C ASP A 131 -6.89 4.04 -17.38
N LEU A 132 -6.39 4.24 -16.17
CA LEU A 132 -5.83 3.18 -15.36
C LEU A 132 -6.95 2.46 -14.60
N ILE A 133 -7.05 1.15 -14.80
CA ILE A 133 -7.96 0.25 -14.08
C ILE A 133 -7.11 -0.66 -13.21
N SER A 134 -7.28 -0.59 -11.91
CA SER A 134 -6.53 -1.42 -10.97
C SER A 134 -7.38 -2.55 -10.43
N ILE A 135 -6.84 -3.76 -10.50
CA ILE A 135 -7.46 -4.99 -9.96
C ILE A 135 -6.46 -5.60 -8.97
N PRO A 136 -6.50 -5.17 -7.68
CA PRO A 136 -5.54 -5.63 -6.69
C PRO A 136 -5.75 -7.10 -6.37
N THR A 137 -4.65 -7.86 -6.29
CA THR A 137 -4.64 -9.27 -5.89
C THR A 137 -4.00 -9.47 -4.51
N THR A 138 -3.59 -8.39 -3.87
CA THR A 138 -3.10 -8.35 -2.49
C THR A 138 -3.97 -7.37 -1.68
N ALA A 139 -4.05 -7.58 -0.39
CA ALA A 139 -4.80 -6.71 0.52
C ALA A 139 -3.82 -5.96 1.44
N GLY A 140 -3.29 -4.81 0.97
CA GLY A 140 -2.27 -4.12 1.76
C GLY A 140 -1.87 -2.73 1.28
N THR A 141 -1.26 -2.64 0.11
CA THR A 141 -0.53 -1.43 -0.32
C THR A 141 -1.41 -0.21 -0.59
N GLY A 142 -2.70 -0.41 -0.92
CA GLY A 142 -3.61 0.69 -1.28
C GLY A 142 -3.18 1.48 -2.53
N SER A 143 -2.26 0.92 -3.35
CA SER A 143 -1.80 1.61 -4.56
C SER A 143 -2.95 1.91 -5.52
N GLU A 144 -3.96 1.06 -5.59
CA GLU A 144 -5.17 1.23 -6.39
C GLU A 144 -6.01 2.47 -6.01
N LEU A 145 -5.77 3.04 -4.83
CA LEU A 145 -6.53 4.19 -4.27
C LEU A 145 -5.66 5.44 -4.08
N THR A 146 -4.45 5.44 -4.60
CA THR A 146 -3.51 6.56 -4.44
C THR A 146 -3.03 7.10 -5.78
N CYS A 147 -2.52 8.32 -5.79
CA CYS A 147 -1.92 8.95 -6.96
C CYS A 147 -0.39 8.89 -6.97
N TRP A 148 0.19 7.96 -6.21
CA TRP A 148 1.64 7.76 -6.17
C TRP A 148 2.02 6.30 -6.43
N ALA A 149 3.30 6.12 -6.76
CA ALA A 149 3.92 4.82 -6.93
C ALA A 149 5.30 4.81 -6.26
N THR A 150 5.68 3.65 -5.72
CA THR A 150 7.01 3.42 -5.18
C THR A 150 7.91 2.85 -6.27
N ILE A 151 9.01 3.54 -6.54
CA ILE A 151 9.99 3.17 -7.56
C ILE A 151 11.35 2.99 -6.89
N TRP A 152 12.04 1.94 -7.27
CA TRP A 152 13.34 1.58 -6.71
C TRP A 152 14.46 1.88 -7.72
N ASP A 153 15.57 2.36 -7.20
CA ASP A 153 16.84 2.45 -7.87
C ASP A 153 17.81 1.59 -7.07
N GLU A 154 17.78 0.28 -7.34
CA GLU A 154 18.57 -0.69 -6.58
C GLU A 154 20.07 -0.44 -6.74
N LYS A 155 20.50 0.01 -7.91
CA LYS A 155 21.90 0.34 -8.18
C LYS A 155 22.44 1.42 -7.25
N ASN A 156 21.64 2.45 -6.98
CA ASN A 156 22.03 3.57 -6.11
C ASN A 156 21.46 3.45 -4.70
N GLN A 157 20.82 2.33 -4.34
CA GLN A 157 20.18 2.06 -3.04
C GLN A 157 19.20 3.16 -2.64
N ARG A 158 18.38 3.61 -3.60
CA ARG A 158 17.40 4.68 -3.42
C ARG A 158 15.98 4.19 -3.64
N LYS A 159 15.06 4.79 -2.89
CA LYS A 159 13.61 4.62 -3.06
C LYS A 159 13.00 5.97 -3.39
N HIS A 160 12.29 6.03 -4.51
CA HIS A 160 11.61 7.23 -4.97
C HIS A 160 10.10 7.09 -4.82
N SER A 161 9.41 8.21 -4.64
CA SER A 161 7.95 8.28 -4.70
C SER A 161 7.54 9.11 -5.90
N LEU A 162 7.01 8.45 -6.92
CA LEU A 162 6.36 9.11 -8.04
C LEU A 162 5.00 9.61 -7.60
N ILE A 163 4.70 10.89 -7.77
CA ILE A 163 3.45 11.51 -7.32
C ILE A 163 2.90 12.36 -8.45
N HIS A 164 1.71 12.03 -8.95
CA HIS A 164 1.00 12.87 -9.91
C HIS A 164 -0.52 12.65 -9.79
N PRO A 165 -1.36 13.72 -9.78
CA PRO A 165 -2.82 13.57 -9.62
C PRO A 165 -3.49 12.69 -10.70
N SER A 166 -2.96 12.65 -11.92
CA SER A 166 -3.50 11.80 -13.00
C SER A 166 -3.22 10.30 -12.83
N LEU A 167 -2.49 9.89 -11.76
CA LEU A 167 -2.18 8.49 -11.47
C LEU A 167 -3.22 7.81 -10.57
N TYR A 168 -4.24 8.51 -10.11
CA TYR A 168 -5.38 7.81 -9.51
C TYR A 168 -5.97 6.83 -10.52
N SER A 169 -6.26 5.62 -10.06
CA SER A 169 -7.00 4.68 -10.90
C SER A 169 -8.39 5.26 -11.20
N LYS A 170 -8.78 5.26 -12.45
CA LYS A 170 -10.15 5.64 -12.84
C LYS A 170 -11.17 4.67 -12.26
N LEU A 171 -10.78 3.40 -12.18
CA LEU A 171 -11.58 2.32 -11.65
C LEU A 171 -10.72 1.36 -10.83
N SER A 172 -11.13 1.07 -9.61
CA SER A 172 -10.51 0.09 -8.72
C SER A 172 -11.49 -1.05 -8.46
N LEU A 173 -11.17 -2.24 -8.97
CA LEU A 173 -12.02 -3.42 -8.90
C LEU A 173 -11.50 -4.39 -7.85
N PHE A 174 -12.22 -4.56 -6.78
CA PHE A 174 -11.88 -5.45 -5.67
C PHE A 174 -12.65 -6.75 -5.79
N ASP A 175 -11.91 -7.86 -5.93
CA ASP A 175 -12.44 -9.23 -5.91
C ASP A 175 -11.62 -10.07 -4.92
N SER A 176 -12.22 -10.41 -3.78
CA SER A 176 -11.52 -11.14 -2.72
C SER A 176 -11.08 -12.55 -3.13
N ASN A 177 -11.69 -13.17 -4.14
CA ASN A 177 -11.23 -14.44 -4.69
C ASN A 177 -9.79 -14.38 -5.20
N LEU A 178 -9.33 -13.19 -5.64
CA LEU A 178 -7.96 -13.02 -6.13
C LEU A 178 -6.90 -13.12 -5.03
N THR A 179 -7.32 -13.06 -3.77
CA THR A 179 -6.41 -13.20 -2.62
C THR A 179 -6.31 -14.62 -2.07
N LEU A 180 -7.14 -15.57 -2.55
CA LEU A 180 -7.15 -16.95 -2.07
C LEU A 180 -5.81 -17.68 -2.27
N SER A 181 -5.08 -17.34 -3.35
CA SER A 181 -3.77 -17.94 -3.64
C SER A 181 -2.62 -17.35 -2.81
N LEU A 182 -2.87 -16.31 -2.02
CA LEU A 182 -1.81 -15.68 -1.22
C LEU A 182 -1.36 -16.58 -0.07
N PRO A 183 -0.04 -16.86 0.04
CA PRO A 183 0.48 -17.61 1.16
C PRO A 183 0.38 -16.82 2.47
N LYS A 184 0.38 -17.54 3.61
CA LYS A 184 0.29 -16.97 4.96
C LYS A 184 1.24 -15.79 5.19
N LYS A 185 2.50 -15.93 4.77
CA LYS A 185 3.54 -14.90 4.91
C LYS A 185 3.11 -13.58 4.24
N ILE A 186 2.73 -13.63 2.97
CA ILE A 186 2.30 -12.44 2.22
C ILE A 186 1.00 -11.87 2.79
N THR A 187 0.07 -12.73 3.21
CA THR A 187 -1.18 -12.30 3.85
C THR A 187 -0.90 -11.48 5.12
N ILE A 188 0.03 -11.92 5.98
CA ILE A 188 0.43 -11.18 7.18
C ILE A 188 1.10 -9.87 6.80
N GLU A 189 2.11 -9.91 5.94
CA GLU A 189 2.90 -8.74 5.54
C GLU A 189 2.03 -7.64 4.94
N THR A 190 1.15 -7.98 4.00
CA THR A 190 0.29 -6.99 3.35
C THR A 190 -0.80 -6.46 4.29
N SER A 191 -1.38 -7.30 5.15
CA SER A 191 -2.35 -6.83 6.15
C SER A 191 -1.72 -5.89 7.18
N LEU A 192 -0.47 -6.13 7.58
CA LEU A 192 0.28 -5.25 8.48
C LEU A 192 0.68 -3.93 7.84
N ASP A 193 0.96 -3.93 6.54
CA ASP A 193 1.16 -2.69 5.78
C ASP A 193 -0.12 -1.84 5.78
N ALA A 194 -1.28 -2.43 5.46
CA ALA A 194 -2.57 -1.76 5.56
C ALA A 194 -2.87 -1.26 6.98
N MET A 195 -2.53 -2.05 8.00
CA MET A 195 -2.67 -1.65 9.40
C MET A 195 -1.83 -0.41 9.72
N SER A 196 -0.58 -0.39 9.27
CA SER A 196 0.32 0.76 9.45
C SER A 196 -0.21 2.01 8.75
N HIS A 197 -0.71 1.89 7.53
CA HIS A 197 -1.37 2.98 6.81
C HIS A 197 -2.54 3.57 7.62
N ALA A 198 -3.37 2.71 8.20
CA ALA A 198 -4.52 3.14 8.99
C ALA A 198 -4.10 3.83 10.30
N PHE A 199 -3.15 3.27 11.06
CA PHE A 199 -2.61 3.90 12.25
C PHE A 199 -1.99 5.26 11.94
N GLU A 200 -1.16 5.33 10.90
CA GLU A 200 -0.50 6.57 10.48
C GLU A 200 -1.46 7.64 10.01
N SER A 201 -2.64 7.28 9.52
CA SER A 201 -3.67 8.24 9.16
C SER A 201 -4.31 8.93 10.37
N ILE A 202 -4.35 8.26 11.53
CA ILE A 202 -4.93 8.81 12.76
C ILE A 202 -3.97 9.78 13.44
N TRP A 203 -2.70 9.41 13.61
CA TRP A 203 -1.69 10.27 14.24
C TRP A 203 -0.91 11.16 13.26
N ASN A 204 -1.58 11.59 12.21
CA ASN A 204 -1.01 12.42 11.14
C ASN A 204 -1.44 13.88 11.28
N ILE A 205 -0.55 14.81 10.95
CA ILE A 205 -0.89 16.25 10.92
C ILE A 205 -2.00 16.57 9.90
N ASN A 206 -2.19 15.71 8.88
CA ASN A 206 -3.24 15.82 7.87
C ASN A 206 -4.48 14.99 8.21
N SER A 207 -4.55 14.42 9.43
CA SER A 207 -5.70 13.65 9.90
C SER A 207 -6.99 14.46 9.77
N ASN A 208 -8.06 13.81 9.34
CA ASN A 208 -9.35 14.45 9.17
C ASN A 208 -10.50 13.47 9.46
N PRO A 209 -11.72 13.95 9.71
CA PRO A 209 -12.85 13.07 10.11
C PRO A 209 -13.15 11.97 9.12
N VAL A 210 -12.98 12.18 7.80
CA VAL A 210 -13.24 11.17 6.78
C VAL A 210 -12.16 10.09 6.80
N SER A 211 -10.87 10.49 6.79
CA SER A 211 -9.77 9.54 6.88
C SER A 211 -9.82 8.72 8.17
N ASN A 212 -10.22 9.33 9.29
CA ASN A 212 -10.30 8.66 10.58
C ASN A 212 -11.37 7.56 10.62
N VAL A 213 -12.55 7.79 10.03
CA VAL A 213 -13.58 6.75 9.94
C VAL A 213 -13.07 5.53 9.18
N HIS A 214 -12.40 5.74 8.05
CA HIS A 214 -11.79 4.66 7.28
C HIS A 214 -10.68 3.95 8.07
N ALA A 215 -9.78 4.69 8.69
CA ALA A 215 -8.67 4.14 9.46
C ALA A 215 -9.15 3.28 10.65
N ILE A 216 -10.13 3.77 11.42
CA ILE A 216 -10.73 3.05 12.55
C ILE A 216 -11.32 1.72 12.10
N ASN A 217 -12.08 1.72 10.98
CA ASN A 217 -12.67 0.49 10.46
C ASN A 217 -11.58 -0.49 9.99
N ALA A 218 -10.55 -0.01 9.28
CA ALA A 218 -9.43 -0.84 8.85
C ALA A 218 -8.74 -1.54 10.02
N ILE A 219 -8.38 -0.80 11.07
CA ILE A 219 -7.70 -1.35 12.25
C ILE A 219 -8.58 -2.41 12.93
N LYS A 220 -9.85 -2.11 13.20
CA LYS A 220 -10.77 -3.05 13.84
C LYS A 220 -10.90 -4.36 13.06
N ILE A 221 -11.08 -4.26 11.76
CA ILE A 221 -11.24 -5.44 10.90
C ILE A 221 -9.97 -6.27 10.90
N ILE A 222 -8.78 -5.67 10.74
CA ILE A 222 -7.51 -6.40 10.73
C ILE A 222 -7.27 -7.08 12.08
N MET A 223 -7.43 -6.36 13.18
CA MET A 223 -7.21 -6.92 14.52
C MET A 223 -8.13 -8.10 14.83
N SER A 224 -9.38 -8.06 14.35
CA SER A 224 -10.35 -9.14 14.61
C SER A 224 -10.19 -10.33 13.67
N ASN A 225 -9.85 -10.12 12.40
CA ASN A 225 -9.93 -11.17 11.38
C ASN A 225 -8.58 -11.77 11.00
N LEU A 226 -7.48 -11.01 11.02
CA LEU A 226 -6.17 -11.54 10.61
C LEU A 226 -5.70 -12.72 11.46
N PRO A 227 -5.82 -12.71 12.82
CA PRO A 227 -5.43 -13.86 13.63
C PRO A 227 -6.22 -15.14 13.35
N VAL A 228 -7.45 -15.00 12.84
CA VAL A 228 -8.28 -16.15 12.43
C VAL A 228 -7.93 -16.58 11.02
N LEU A 229 -7.81 -15.63 10.07
CA LEU A 229 -7.49 -15.91 8.67
C LEU A 229 -6.18 -16.67 8.49
N ILE A 230 -5.15 -16.38 9.28
CA ILE A 230 -3.83 -17.05 9.15
C ILE A 230 -3.86 -18.54 9.51
N ASN A 231 -4.95 -19.01 10.08
CA ASN A 231 -5.20 -20.43 10.39
C ASN A 231 -6.21 -21.08 9.44
N ASP A 232 -6.88 -20.28 8.59
CA ASP A 232 -7.85 -20.74 7.58
C ASP A 232 -7.77 -19.84 6.35
N LEU A 233 -6.70 -20.01 5.55
CA LEU A 233 -6.38 -19.14 4.41
C LEU A 233 -7.36 -19.24 3.24
N GLU A 234 -8.18 -20.29 3.20
CA GLU A 234 -9.19 -20.51 2.17
C GLU A 234 -10.55 -19.89 2.53
N ASN A 235 -10.68 -19.33 3.73
CA ASN A 235 -11.90 -18.69 4.20
C ASN A 235 -12.18 -17.38 3.44
N ILE A 236 -13.07 -17.45 2.47
CA ILE A 236 -13.37 -16.32 1.59
C ILE A 236 -14.00 -15.14 2.34
N GLN A 237 -14.78 -15.39 3.38
CA GLN A 237 -15.38 -14.34 4.19
C GLN A 237 -14.30 -13.53 4.94
N LEU A 238 -13.29 -14.20 5.49
CA LEU A 238 -12.17 -13.55 6.15
C LEU A 238 -11.28 -12.83 5.12
N ARG A 239 -11.03 -13.41 3.93
CA ARG A 239 -10.35 -12.73 2.82
C ARG A 239 -11.07 -11.46 2.42
N GLU A 240 -12.39 -11.52 2.31
CA GLU A 240 -13.22 -10.35 1.99
C GLU A 240 -13.08 -9.25 3.06
N GLN A 241 -13.10 -9.61 4.35
CA GLN A 241 -12.91 -8.63 5.43
C GLN A 241 -11.53 -7.98 5.35
N ILE A 242 -10.46 -8.75 5.16
CA ILE A 242 -9.10 -8.20 5.05
C ILE A 242 -8.96 -7.32 3.80
N MET A 243 -9.56 -7.68 2.67
CA MET A 243 -9.56 -6.83 1.47
C MET A 243 -10.34 -5.53 1.70
N LYS A 244 -11.48 -5.57 2.39
CA LYS A 244 -12.21 -4.37 2.83
C LYS A 244 -11.37 -3.48 3.73
N ALA A 245 -10.65 -4.06 4.67
CA ALA A 245 -9.75 -3.32 5.56
C ALA A 245 -8.62 -2.63 4.78
N SER A 246 -8.02 -3.32 3.81
CA SER A 246 -7.01 -2.73 2.92
C SER A 246 -7.58 -1.57 2.11
N MET A 247 -8.77 -1.72 1.55
CA MET A 247 -9.48 -0.63 0.85
C MET A 247 -9.71 0.57 1.78
N TYR A 248 -10.19 0.36 3.00
CA TYR A 248 -10.36 1.44 3.97
C TYR A 248 -9.04 2.11 4.34
N ALA A 249 -7.98 1.33 4.58
CA ALA A 249 -6.64 1.88 4.84
C ALA A 249 -6.15 2.72 3.66
N GLY A 250 -6.34 2.24 2.43
CA GLY A 250 -6.04 2.97 1.19
C GLY A 250 -6.76 4.31 1.11
N LEU A 251 -8.08 4.34 1.37
CA LEU A 251 -8.87 5.56 1.41
C LEU A 251 -8.39 6.52 2.51
N ALA A 252 -8.03 6.01 3.68
CA ALA A 252 -7.54 6.84 4.77
C ALA A 252 -6.22 7.53 4.39
N PHE A 253 -5.17 6.75 4.06
CA PHE A 253 -3.85 7.33 3.86
C PHE A 253 -3.68 8.05 2.52
N SER A 254 -4.53 7.79 1.52
CA SER A 254 -4.51 8.53 0.25
C SER A 254 -4.62 10.05 0.41
N ASN A 255 -5.14 10.51 1.54
CA ASN A 255 -5.28 11.93 1.87
C ASN A 255 -4.31 12.41 2.96
N THR A 256 -3.96 11.56 3.91
CA THR A 256 -3.06 11.93 5.01
C THR A 256 -1.58 11.72 4.67
N LYS A 257 -1.29 10.82 3.73
CA LYS A 257 0.04 10.24 3.48
C LYS A 257 0.48 9.36 4.66
N THR A 258 1.62 8.71 4.51
CA THR A 258 2.28 7.96 5.58
C THR A 258 3.07 8.88 6.50
N ALA A 259 3.46 8.37 7.66
CA ALA A 259 4.15 9.14 8.69
C ALA A 259 5.42 8.42 9.20
N ILE A 260 5.61 8.40 10.52
CA ILE A 260 6.86 7.99 11.17
C ILE A 260 7.17 6.48 11.05
N SER A 261 6.16 5.60 11.13
CA SER A 261 6.38 4.15 11.05
C SER A 261 6.94 3.74 9.68
N HIS A 262 6.40 4.31 8.59
CA HIS A 262 6.95 4.13 7.26
C HIS A 262 8.32 4.79 7.09
N SER A 263 8.57 5.95 7.72
CA SER A 263 9.89 6.57 7.68
C SER A 263 10.95 5.68 8.32
N ILE A 264 10.64 5.05 9.46
CA ILE A 264 11.50 4.07 10.14
C ILE A 264 11.71 2.81 9.28
N SER A 265 10.68 2.35 8.57
CA SER A 265 10.71 1.08 7.83
C SER A 265 11.72 1.02 6.69
N TYR A 266 12.03 2.14 6.05
CA TYR A 266 12.86 2.15 4.83
C TYR A 266 14.28 1.66 5.04
N PRO A 267 15.08 2.23 5.96
CA PRO A 267 16.42 1.71 6.23
C PRO A 267 16.38 0.26 6.73
N ILE A 268 15.31 -0.13 7.44
CA ILE A 268 15.13 -1.49 7.93
C ILE A 268 14.92 -2.46 6.76
N THR A 269 14.03 -2.15 5.85
CA THR A 269 13.81 -2.96 4.65
C THR A 269 15.05 -3.05 3.77
N LEU A 270 15.75 -1.94 3.56
CA LEU A 270 16.93 -1.90 2.68
C LEU A 270 18.14 -2.60 3.29
N LYS A 271 18.49 -2.27 4.54
CA LYS A 271 19.72 -2.76 5.20
C LYS A 271 19.55 -4.16 5.78
N TYR A 272 18.43 -4.43 6.43
CA TYR A 272 18.20 -5.69 7.17
C TYR A 272 17.32 -6.68 6.42
N LYS A 273 16.83 -6.31 5.21
CA LYS A 273 16.00 -7.17 4.36
C LYS A 273 14.72 -7.67 5.03
N ILE A 274 14.22 -6.92 6.01
CA ILE A 274 12.95 -7.22 6.68
C ILE A 274 11.80 -6.87 5.71
N PRO A 275 10.80 -7.75 5.54
CA PRO A 275 9.64 -7.47 4.70
C PRO A 275 8.97 -6.16 5.08
N HIS A 276 8.57 -5.36 4.08
CA HIS A 276 8.10 -3.99 4.29
C HIS A 276 6.96 -3.88 5.29
N GLY A 277 5.93 -4.74 5.17
CA GLY A 277 4.79 -4.73 6.07
C GLY A 277 5.16 -5.04 7.53
N ILE A 278 6.17 -5.89 7.75
CA ILE A 278 6.72 -6.10 9.09
C ILE A 278 7.48 -4.85 9.54
N ALA A 279 8.37 -4.33 8.68
CA ALA A 279 9.23 -3.19 9.02
C ALA A 279 8.45 -1.93 9.38
N CYS A 280 7.28 -1.67 8.76
CA CYS A 280 6.44 -0.51 9.08
C CYS A 280 5.45 -0.75 10.22
N SER A 281 5.30 -1.99 10.71
CA SER A 281 4.27 -2.32 11.70
C SER A 281 4.78 -2.69 13.09
N PHE A 282 5.95 -3.32 13.21
CA PHE A 282 6.44 -3.79 14.51
C PHE A 282 6.63 -2.64 15.54
N THR A 283 6.83 -1.41 15.06
CA THR A 283 6.98 -0.21 15.88
C THR A 283 5.64 0.39 16.34
N LEU A 284 4.52 -0.07 15.80
CA LEU A 284 3.21 0.52 16.09
C LEU A 284 2.87 0.61 17.59
N PRO A 285 3.17 -0.39 18.47
CA PRO A 285 2.92 -0.26 19.90
C PRO A 285 3.71 0.88 20.55
N ILE A 286 4.98 1.08 20.14
CA ILE A 286 5.83 2.16 20.66
C ILE A 286 5.28 3.52 20.21
N ILE A 287 4.94 3.65 18.92
CA ILE A 287 4.41 4.90 18.38
C ILE A 287 3.04 5.22 19.00
N LEU A 288 2.17 4.22 19.17
CA LEU A 288 0.87 4.36 19.82
C LEU A 288 1.02 4.87 21.26
N LYS A 289 1.97 4.30 22.03
CA LYS A 289 2.30 4.78 23.38
C LYS A 289 2.79 6.22 23.38
N SER A 290 3.58 6.60 22.39
CA SER A 290 4.16 7.95 22.32
C SER A 290 3.14 9.06 22.06
N VAL A 291 1.95 8.76 21.51
CA VAL A 291 0.89 9.75 21.24
C VAL A 291 -0.15 9.84 22.36
N GLN A 292 -0.08 9.02 23.40
CA GLN A 292 -0.95 9.13 24.57
C GLN A 292 -0.73 10.48 25.26
N GLY A 293 -1.82 11.20 25.59
CA GLY A 293 -1.76 12.52 26.22
C GLY A 293 -1.27 13.66 25.30
N LEU A 294 -1.18 13.42 23.97
CA LEU A 294 -0.64 14.43 23.05
C LEU A 294 -1.73 15.24 22.34
N ASP A 295 -2.77 14.58 21.86
CA ASP A 295 -3.84 15.22 21.09
C ASP A 295 -5.19 14.55 21.37
N VAL A 296 -6.17 15.35 21.80
CA VAL A 296 -7.50 14.87 22.20
C VAL A 296 -8.25 14.23 21.03
N GLY A 297 -8.08 14.73 19.82
CA GLY A 297 -8.72 14.18 18.62
C GLY A 297 -8.15 12.82 18.25
N CYS A 298 -6.83 12.69 18.31
CA CYS A 298 -6.12 11.43 18.11
C CYS A 298 -6.56 10.37 19.15
N GLU A 299 -6.59 10.74 20.43
CA GLU A 299 -7.05 9.85 21.49
C GLU A 299 -8.50 9.40 21.30
N LYS A 300 -9.40 10.32 20.95
CA LYS A 300 -10.81 9.99 20.69
C LYS A 300 -10.93 8.93 19.58
N ASN A 301 -10.14 9.04 18.52
CA ASN A 301 -10.14 8.08 17.42
C ASN A 301 -9.60 6.72 17.87
N PHE A 302 -8.53 6.66 18.67
CA PHE A 302 -8.02 5.40 19.19
C PHE A 302 -8.92 4.79 20.26
N LYS A 303 -9.61 5.57 21.09
CA LYS A 303 -10.69 5.07 21.97
C LYS A 303 -11.82 4.41 21.19
N ALA A 304 -12.12 4.88 19.99
CA ALA A 304 -13.08 4.21 19.11
C ALA A 304 -12.58 2.83 18.61
N VAL A 305 -11.26 2.59 18.59
CA VAL A 305 -10.67 1.28 18.24
C VAL A 305 -10.58 0.36 19.47
N PHE A 306 -9.98 0.84 20.55
CA PHE A 306 -9.52 0.02 21.67
C PHE A 306 -10.45 0.08 22.89
N SER A 307 -11.46 0.93 22.88
CA SER A 307 -12.36 1.28 24.01
C SER A 307 -11.63 2.02 25.14
N ASP A 308 -10.52 1.50 25.62
CA ASP A 308 -9.57 2.16 26.51
C ASP A 308 -8.26 2.42 25.76
N PHE A 309 -7.75 3.65 25.83
CA PHE A 309 -6.54 4.04 25.12
C PHE A 309 -5.28 3.78 25.94
N ASP A 310 -5.39 3.70 27.26
CA ASP A 310 -4.23 3.49 28.14
C ASP A 310 -3.65 2.09 27.96
N ASP A 311 -4.49 1.07 27.75
CA ASP A 311 -4.10 -0.32 27.51
C ASP A 311 -3.92 -0.67 26.01
N ALA A 312 -4.17 0.29 25.11
CA ALA A 312 -4.10 0.06 23.67
C ALA A 312 -2.74 -0.47 23.17
N PRO A 313 -1.58 0.02 23.66
CA PRO A 313 -0.28 -0.56 23.28
C PRO A 313 -0.14 -2.04 23.63
N ASP A 314 -0.65 -2.47 24.79
CA ASP A 314 -0.56 -3.86 25.23
C ASP A 314 -1.51 -4.76 24.43
N LYS A 315 -2.74 -4.31 24.16
CA LYS A 315 -3.67 -5.00 23.24
C LYS A 315 -3.07 -5.18 21.85
N LEU A 316 -2.34 -4.18 21.39
CA LEU A 316 -1.66 -4.26 20.09
C LEU A 316 -0.50 -5.26 20.13
N LYS A 317 0.30 -5.32 21.22
CA LYS A 317 1.33 -6.36 21.41
C LYS A 317 0.71 -7.76 21.42
N GLU A 318 -0.41 -7.95 22.12
CA GLU A 318 -1.14 -9.23 22.11
C GLU A 318 -1.59 -9.63 20.71
N PHE A 319 -2.08 -8.68 19.90
CA PHE A 319 -2.42 -8.92 18.50
C PHE A 319 -1.20 -9.42 17.71
N PHE A 320 -0.05 -8.75 17.83
CA PHE A 320 1.19 -9.16 17.14
C PHE A 320 1.64 -10.57 17.60
N THR A 321 1.52 -10.87 18.87
CA THR A 321 1.81 -12.21 19.40
C THR A 321 0.92 -13.29 18.77
N LYS A 322 -0.39 -13.03 18.60
CA LYS A 322 -1.34 -13.96 17.98
C LYS A 322 -1.01 -14.28 16.52
N ILE A 323 -0.33 -13.38 15.83
CA ILE A 323 0.10 -13.59 14.43
C ILE A 323 1.58 -13.96 14.29
N ASN A 324 2.27 -14.25 15.41
CA ASN A 324 3.68 -14.63 15.48
C ASN A 324 4.63 -13.57 14.86
N VAL A 325 4.38 -12.30 15.12
CA VAL A 325 5.24 -11.18 14.71
C VAL A 325 5.78 -10.50 15.97
N SER A 326 7.11 -10.38 16.09
CA SER A 326 7.72 -9.66 17.20
C SER A 326 7.50 -8.15 17.08
N THR A 327 7.34 -7.48 18.23
CA THR A 327 7.36 -6.01 18.33
C THR A 327 8.65 -5.49 18.93
N ASN A 328 9.60 -6.37 19.25
CA ASN A 328 10.90 -5.99 19.79
C ASN A 328 11.88 -5.71 18.63
N PHE A 329 12.37 -4.47 18.54
CA PHE A 329 13.32 -4.09 17.49
C PHE A 329 14.61 -4.92 17.49
N LYS A 330 15.02 -5.45 18.66
CA LYS A 330 16.23 -6.29 18.79
C LYS A 330 16.16 -7.58 17.98
N ASP A 331 14.94 -8.07 17.68
CA ASP A 331 14.73 -9.26 16.87
C ASP A 331 14.97 -9.00 15.37
N TYR A 332 15.01 -7.71 14.98
CA TYR A 332 15.19 -7.28 13.61
C TYR A 332 16.50 -6.53 13.38
N ILE A 333 16.93 -5.77 14.41
CA ILE A 333 18.09 -4.88 14.35
C ILE A 333 18.98 -5.22 15.54
N GLY A 334 20.02 -6.00 15.29
CA GLY A 334 20.87 -6.55 16.36
C GLY A 334 21.70 -5.53 17.14
N ASN A 335 21.64 -4.22 16.80
CA ASN A 335 22.43 -3.15 17.40
C ASN A 335 21.54 -1.97 17.82
N ALA A 336 21.53 -1.65 19.11
CA ALA A 336 20.75 -0.55 19.68
C ALA A 336 21.16 0.83 19.11
N ASN A 337 22.46 1.04 18.84
CA ASN A 337 22.93 2.30 18.26
C ASN A 337 22.41 2.52 16.83
N ASP A 338 22.32 1.45 16.04
CA ASP A 338 21.71 1.50 14.72
C ASP A 338 20.22 1.84 14.80
N TRP A 339 19.53 1.28 15.78
CA TRP A 339 18.12 1.59 16.02
C TRP A 339 17.90 3.07 16.36
N ASP A 340 18.66 3.62 17.30
CA ASP A 340 18.54 5.02 17.70
C ASP A 340 18.82 5.97 16.51
N LEU A 341 19.80 5.64 15.67
CA LEU A 341 20.11 6.40 14.46
C LEU A 341 18.95 6.36 13.47
N ILE A 342 18.39 5.17 13.20
CA ILE A 342 17.25 4.98 12.30
C ILE A 342 16.05 5.81 12.77
N VAL A 343 15.70 5.74 14.05
CA VAL A 343 14.56 6.50 14.61
C VAL A 343 14.83 8.00 14.51
N LYS A 344 16.03 8.46 14.84
CA LYS A 344 16.41 9.87 14.76
C LYS A 344 16.34 10.41 13.33
N GLU A 345 16.88 9.69 12.37
CA GLU A 345 16.86 10.06 10.95
C GLU A 345 15.43 10.05 10.38
N ALA A 346 14.57 9.13 10.85
CA ALA A 346 13.19 9.06 10.41
C ALA A 346 12.41 10.35 10.65
N PHE A 347 12.70 11.09 11.73
CA PHE A 347 12.07 12.38 12.02
C PHE A 347 12.53 13.52 11.10
N SER A 348 13.70 13.45 10.49
CA SER A 348 14.19 14.47 9.56
C SER A 348 13.58 14.33 8.16
N GLY A 349 13.05 13.15 7.81
CA GLY A 349 12.43 12.86 6.53
C GLY A 349 11.06 13.53 6.36
N GLU A 350 10.63 13.68 5.10
CA GLU A 350 9.31 14.27 4.78
C GLU A 350 8.14 13.53 5.46
N ARG A 351 8.21 12.20 5.55
CA ARG A 351 7.18 11.39 6.19
C ARG A 351 7.19 11.54 7.72
N GLY A 352 8.37 11.61 8.33
CA GLY A 352 8.47 11.85 9.77
C GLY A 352 7.82 13.17 10.20
N LYS A 353 7.85 14.18 9.33
CA LYS A 353 7.18 15.49 9.56
C LYS A 353 5.65 15.41 9.53
N ASN A 354 5.07 14.35 8.99
CA ASN A 354 3.62 14.13 9.03
C ASN A 354 3.13 13.61 10.38
N PHE A 355 4.03 13.19 11.26
CA PHE A 355 3.70 12.65 12.58
C PHE A 355 3.46 13.77 13.59
N ILE A 356 2.39 13.66 14.39
CA ILE A 356 2.04 14.66 15.44
C ILE A 356 2.95 14.61 16.66
N GLY A 357 3.67 13.51 16.88
CA GLY A 357 4.60 13.34 18.00
C GLY A 357 6.03 13.80 17.67
N ASN A 358 6.95 13.47 18.55
CA ASN A 358 8.36 13.81 18.38
C ASN A 358 9.29 12.70 18.88
N TYR A 359 10.57 12.81 18.52
CA TYR A 359 11.60 11.84 18.84
C TYR A 359 11.69 11.51 20.35
N LYS A 360 11.68 12.53 21.23
CA LYS A 360 11.80 12.34 22.67
C LYS A 360 10.66 11.48 23.23
N ARG A 361 9.42 11.70 22.78
CA ARG A 361 8.26 10.91 23.22
C ARG A 361 8.35 9.46 22.76
N VAL A 362 8.87 9.21 21.57
CA VAL A 362 9.06 7.84 21.05
C VAL A 362 10.09 7.09 21.90
N LEU A 363 11.20 7.71 22.28
CA LEU A 363 12.18 7.09 23.18
C LEU A 363 11.59 6.81 24.58
N GLN A 364 10.88 7.77 25.17
CA GLN A 364 10.21 7.57 26.45
C GLN A 364 9.18 6.43 26.40
N ALA A 365 8.43 6.32 25.32
CA ALA A 365 7.48 5.24 25.11
C ALA A 365 8.19 3.88 24.98
N GLN A 366 9.30 3.82 24.27
CA GLN A 366 10.13 2.63 24.14
C GLN A 366 10.61 2.14 25.51
N GLU A 367 11.22 3.02 26.31
CA GLU A 367 11.67 2.70 27.68
C GLU A 367 10.51 2.20 28.56
N SER A 368 9.35 2.89 28.51
CA SER A 368 8.17 2.52 29.29
C SER A 368 7.58 1.15 28.94
N LEU A 369 7.79 0.69 27.70
CA LEU A 369 7.35 -0.61 27.21
C LEU A 369 8.40 -1.72 27.37
N GLY A 370 9.58 -1.42 27.98
CA GLY A 370 10.63 -2.38 28.30
C GLY A 370 11.48 -2.83 27.09
N TYR A 371 11.62 -2.01 26.10
CA TYR A 371 12.43 -2.32 24.89
C TYR A 371 13.87 -1.82 24.97
#